data_7b39e49c63438134d90a39bb4ce122d5
#
_entry.id   7b39e49c63438134d90a39bb4ce122d5
#
_cell.length_a   1.000
_cell.length_b   1.000
_cell.length_c   1.000
_cell.angle_alpha   90.00
_cell.angle_beta   90.00
_cell.angle_gamma   90.00
#
_symmetry.space_group_name_H-M   'P 1'
#
loop_
_entity.id
_entity.type
_entity.pdbx_description
1 polymer ?
#
loop_
_entity_poly.entity_id
_entity_poly.type
_entity_poly.pdbx_seq_one_letter_code
_entity_poly.pdbx_strand_id
1 'polypeptide(L)'
;MFDYLIGNIASLSQNLCVIDTHGIGWSLIISSKCAGALSGKNEAKVYTYLNMGSSDRAVMELFGFSSPREREFFHLLIGISGIGP
;
A
#
# COMPACT_ATOMS: atom_id res chain seq x y z
N MET A 1 -13.92 -3.51 -2.98
CA MET A 1 -12.53 -3.35 -2.56
C MET A 1 -11.99 -2.06 -3.10
N PHE A 2 -11.12 -1.40 -2.40
CA PHE A 2 -10.60 -0.13 -2.90
C PHE A 2 -9.49 -0.34 -3.91
N ASP A 3 -9.48 0.51 -4.92
CA ASP A 3 -8.44 0.47 -5.94
C ASP A 3 -7.29 1.41 -5.57
N TYR A 4 -7.62 2.57 -5.07
CA TYR A 4 -6.61 3.56 -4.67
C TYR A 4 -7.17 4.49 -3.61
N LEU A 5 -6.25 5.21 -2.98
CA LEU A 5 -6.59 6.27 -2.03
C LEU A 5 -5.93 7.57 -2.50
N ILE A 6 -6.65 8.66 -2.39
CA ILE A 6 -6.11 10.00 -2.65
C ILE A 6 -6.23 10.78 -1.36
N GLY A 7 -5.13 11.37 -0.92
CA GLY A 7 -5.15 12.15 0.30
C GLY A 7 -3.81 12.76 0.61
N ASN A 8 -3.71 13.31 1.80
CA ASN A 8 -2.49 13.93 2.28
C ASN A 8 -1.62 12.90 2.98
N ILE A 9 -0.32 13.00 2.76
CA ILE A 9 0.62 12.10 3.42
C ILE A 9 0.82 12.63 4.83
N ALA A 10 0.27 11.90 5.81
CA ALA A 10 0.36 12.29 7.22
C ALA A 10 1.69 11.87 7.83
N SER A 11 2.20 10.70 7.43
CA SER A 11 3.53 10.26 7.83
C SER A 11 4.09 9.31 6.80
N LEU A 12 5.42 9.25 6.73
CA LEU A 12 6.10 8.44 5.72
C LEU A 12 7.42 7.95 6.29
N SER A 13 7.61 6.63 6.19
CA SER A 13 8.89 6.00 6.51
C SER A 13 9.26 5.09 5.35
N GLN A 14 10.34 4.34 5.47
CA GLN A 14 10.79 3.47 4.38
C GLN A 14 9.83 2.34 4.05
N ASN A 15 8.98 1.95 5.00
CA ASN A 15 8.10 0.81 4.81
C ASN A 15 6.66 1.07 5.22
N LEU A 16 6.34 2.29 5.61
CA LEU A 16 4.98 2.60 6.07
C LEU A 16 4.59 4.00 5.67
N CYS A 17 3.38 4.13 5.18
CA CYS A 17 2.81 5.42 4.80
C CYS A 17 1.44 5.54 5.44
N VAL A 18 1.18 6.67 6.10
CA VAL A 18 -0.18 6.97 6.56
C VAL A 18 -0.71 8.07 5.68
N ILE A 19 -1.79 7.75 4.97
CA ILE A 19 -2.45 8.72 4.10
C ILE A 19 -3.78 9.13 4.73
N ASP A 20 -4.00 10.42 4.81
CA ASP A 20 -5.20 10.98 5.40
C ASP A 20 -6.19 11.32 4.31
N THR A 21 -7.32 10.62 4.31
CA THR A 21 -8.39 10.84 3.36
C THR A 21 -9.63 11.26 4.14
N HIS A 22 -9.97 12.53 4.03
CA HIS A 22 -11.14 13.09 4.70
C HIS A 22 -11.19 12.80 6.19
N GLY A 23 -10.06 12.92 6.86
CA GLY A 23 -9.96 12.72 8.29
C GLY A 23 -9.75 11.29 8.74
N ILE A 24 -9.64 10.36 7.79
CA ILE A 24 -9.33 8.97 8.12
C ILE A 24 -7.90 8.69 7.72
N GLY A 25 -7.09 8.24 8.69
CA GLY A 25 -5.71 7.87 8.42
C GLY A 25 -5.60 6.41 8.06
N TRP A 26 -5.18 6.13 6.82
CA TRP A 26 -4.98 4.77 6.33
C TRP A 26 -3.51 4.41 6.42
N SER A 27 -3.21 3.33 7.12
CA SER A 27 -1.84 2.87 7.30
C SER A 27 -1.50 1.86 6.22
N LEU A 28 -0.54 2.19 5.38
CA LEU A 28 -0.20 1.37 4.22
C LEU A 28 1.21 0.84 4.34
N ILE A 29 1.38 -0.45 4.08
CA ILE A 29 2.69 -1.06 3.99
C ILE A 29 3.22 -0.80 2.60
N ILE A 30 4.41 -0.21 2.49
CA ILE A 30 4.97 0.18 1.21
C ILE A 30 6.42 -0.32 1.07
N SER A 31 6.90 -0.37 -0.16
CA SER A 31 8.29 -0.67 -0.44
C SER A 31 9.13 0.59 -0.28
N SER A 32 10.44 0.43 -0.15
CA SER A 32 11.35 1.57 -0.09
C SER A 32 11.31 2.38 -1.40
N LYS A 33 11.06 1.72 -2.51
CA LYS A 33 10.91 2.40 -3.80
C LYS A 33 9.68 3.30 -3.80
N CYS A 34 8.58 2.79 -3.27
CA CYS A 34 7.36 3.58 -3.14
C CYS A 34 7.57 4.76 -2.20
N ALA A 35 8.28 4.53 -1.10
CA ALA A 35 8.59 5.60 -0.15
C ALA A 35 9.39 6.71 -0.82
N GLY A 36 10.36 6.33 -1.68
CA GLY A 36 11.13 7.30 -2.43
C GLY A 36 10.27 8.11 -3.39
N ALA A 37 9.32 7.45 -4.04
CA ALA A 37 8.43 8.12 -4.97
C ALA A 37 7.49 9.10 -4.27
N LEU A 38 7.13 8.81 -3.02
CA LEU A 38 6.22 9.67 -2.25
C LEU A 38 6.95 10.75 -1.46
N SER A 39 8.25 10.63 -1.33
CA SER A 39 9.03 11.58 -0.54
C SER A 39 8.91 13.00 -1.09
N GLY A 40 8.67 13.94 -0.18
CA GLY A 40 8.53 15.35 -0.55
C GLY A 40 7.16 15.76 -1.06
N LYS A 41 6.25 14.82 -1.19
CA LYS A 41 4.89 15.14 -1.64
C LYS A 41 3.97 15.37 -0.45
N ASN A 42 3.07 16.32 -0.58
CA ASN A 42 2.06 16.58 0.43
C ASN A 42 0.81 15.75 0.17
N GLU A 43 0.45 15.62 -1.09
CA GLU A 43 -0.74 14.88 -1.50
C GLU A 43 -0.34 13.83 -2.51
N ALA A 44 -0.98 12.68 -2.45
CA ALA A 44 -0.64 11.60 -3.35
C ALA A 44 -1.83 10.70 -3.63
N LYS A 45 -1.73 9.99 -4.73
CA LYS A 45 -2.64 8.91 -5.10
C LYS A 45 -1.84 7.62 -4.92
N VAL A 46 -2.31 6.75 -4.06
CA VAL A 46 -1.61 5.50 -3.75
C VAL A 46 -2.53 4.34 -4.10
N TYR A 47 -2.04 3.44 -4.94
CA TYR A 47 -2.79 2.25 -5.33
C TYR A 47 -2.68 1.20 -4.24
N THR A 48 -3.75 0.46 -4.00
CA THR A 48 -3.83 -0.40 -2.83
C THR A 48 -4.08 -1.86 -3.17
N TYR A 49 -3.64 -2.71 -2.25
CA TYR A 49 -3.94 -4.13 -2.27
C TYR A 49 -4.22 -4.56 -0.84
N LEU A 50 -5.40 -5.15 -0.63
CA LEU A 50 -5.80 -5.60 0.70
C LEU A 50 -5.54 -7.09 0.83
N ASN A 51 -4.72 -7.45 1.82
CA ASN A 51 -4.44 -8.84 2.15
C ASN A 51 -5.23 -9.19 3.41
N MET A 52 -6.10 -10.17 3.30
CA MET A 52 -6.94 -10.60 4.41
C MET A 52 -6.34 -11.76 5.19
N GLY A 53 -5.21 -12.27 4.74
CA GLY A 53 -4.59 -13.43 5.37
C GLY A 53 -5.29 -14.73 5.02
N SER A 54 -4.91 -15.78 5.73
CA SER A 54 -5.50 -17.10 5.54
C SER A 54 -6.62 -17.34 6.54
N SER A 55 -7.33 -18.45 6.37
CA SER A 55 -8.40 -18.82 7.31
C SER A 55 -7.90 -19.06 8.73
N ASP A 56 -6.61 -19.38 8.86
CA ASP A 56 -6.03 -19.65 10.17
C ASP A 56 -5.61 -18.39 10.91
N ARG A 57 -5.45 -17.29 10.18
CA ARG A 57 -4.96 -16.04 10.78
C ARG A 57 -5.77 -14.89 10.23
N ALA A 58 -6.48 -14.23 11.11
CA ALA A 58 -7.23 -13.04 10.76
C ALA A 58 -6.27 -11.85 10.69
N VAL A 59 -5.49 -11.78 9.62
CA VAL A 59 -4.57 -10.68 9.38
C VAL A 59 -5.17 -9.79 8.31
N MET A 60 -5.20 -8.50 8.59
CA MET A 60 -5.67 -7.52 7.60
C MET A 60 -4.56 -6.52 7.38
N GLU A 61 -3.98 -6.55 6.18
CA GLU A 61 -2.88 -5.68 5.82
C GLU A 61 -3.21 -4.94 4.54
N LEU A 62 -2.97 -3.64 4.54
CA LEU A 62 -3.19 -2.84 3.36
C LEU A 62 -1.85 -2.40 2.80
N PHE A 63 -1.59 -2.78 1.55
CA PHE A 63 -0.35 -2.44 0.86
C PHE A 63 -0.59 -1.26 -0.06
N GLY A 64 0.43 -0.40 -0.18
CA GLY A 64 0.36 0.77 -1.03
C GLY A 64 1.44 0.76 -2.10
N PHE A 65 1.09 1.24 -3.28
CA PHE A 65 1.98 1.27 -4.44
C PHE A 65 1.89 2.64 -5.12
N SER A 66 3.01 3.11 -5.64
CA SER A 66 3.05 4.41 -6.30
C SER A 66 2.47 4.36 -7.72
N SER A 67 2.31 3.17 -8.29
CA SER A 67 1.76 3.02 -9.64
C SER A 67 0.97 1.71 -9.75
N PRO A 68 0.02 1.63 -10.70
CA PRO A 68 -0.70 0.39 -10.93
C PRO A 68 0.20 -0.74 -11.41
N ARG A 69 1.26 -0.39 -12.14
CA ARG A 69 2.22 -1.38 -12.65
C ARG A 69 2.96 -2.06 -11.51
N GLU A 70 3.34 -1.30 -10.52
CA GLU A 70 4.03 -1.81 -9.33
C GLU A 70 3.11 -2.77 -8.56
N ARG A 71 1.85 -2.43 -8.43
CA ARG A 71 0.85 -3.28 -7.77
C ARG A 71 0.65 -4.58 -8.55
N GLU A 72 0.59 -4.48 -9.87
CA GLU A 72 0.40 -5.66 -10.71
C GLU A 72 1.58 -6.61 -10.60
N PHE A 73 2.79 -6.07 -10.55
CA PHE A 73 4.00 -6.87 -10.39
C PHE A 73 3.97 -7.63 -9.06
N PHE A 74 3.55 -6.96 -8.00
CA PHE A 74 3.40 -7.57 -6.69
C PHE A 74 2.39 -8.72 -6.73
N HIS A 75 1.27 -8.49 -7.41
CA HIS A 75 0.23 -9.50 -7.60
C HIS A 75 0.77 -10.74 -8.29
N LEU A 76 1.57 -10.54 -9.32
CA LEU A 76 2.18 -11.65 -10.05
C LEU A 76 3.12 -12.45 -9.18
N LEU A 77 3.92 -11.77 -8.38
CA LEU A 77 4.88 -12.44 -7.50
C LEU A 77 4.19 -13.35 -6.50
N ILE A 78 3.16 -12.87 -5.83
CA ILE A 78 2.47 -13.69 -4.84
C ILE A 78 1.68 -14.84 -5.47
N GLY A 79 1.25 -14.67 -6.73
CA GLY A 79 0.52 -15.70 -7.45
C GLY A 79 1.41 -16.80 -7.98
N ILE A 80 2.64 -16.45 -8.39
CA ILE A 80 3.55 -17.41 -9.01
C ILE A 80 4.18 -18.35 -7.99
N SER A 81 4.69 -17.80 -6.91
CA SER A 81 5.52 -18.59 -6.00
C SER A 81 4.83 -18.94 -4.69
N GLY A 82 3.58 -18.56 -4.53
CA GLY A 82 2.90 -18.78 -3.26
C GLY A 82 3.52 -17.97 -2.13
N ILE A 83 4.34 -17.00 -2.45
CA ILE A 83 4.95 -16.13 -1.46
C ILE A 83 3.88 -15.16 -1.00
N GLY A 84 3.68 -15.11 0.32
CA GLY A 84 2.73 -14.17 0.89
C GLY A 84 3.26 -12.75 0.86
N PRO A 85 2.37 -11.79 0.94
CA PRO A 85 2.78 -10.40 1.05
C PRO A 85 3.59 -10.09 2.27
#